data_73603d86dd132872e5a59e02a9052ba1
#
_entry.id   73603d86dd132872e5a59e02a9052ba1
#
_cell.length_a   1.000
_cell.length_b   1.000
_cell.length_c   1.000
_cell.angle_alpha   90.00
_cell.angle_beta   90.00
_cell.angle_gamma   90.00
#
_symmetry.space_group_name_H-M   'P 1'
#
loop_
_entity.id
_entity.type
_entity.pdbx_description
1 polymer ?
#
loop_
_entity_poly.entity_id
_entity_poly.type
_entity_poly.pdbx_seq_one_letter_code
_entity_poly.pdbx_strand_id
1 'polypeptide(L)'
;RSEYCAEEGLLLVGDAFGFLDPVFSSGLLLALKSGVMAAENVDRALSEGNLKPSQFGAYADVMIQGTENMRKLVYAFYNPDFSFKDLTEKHPDLAGDVTDCLSGDVNKDFSRLWDAIRDFAPLPEELPYGVPGPAAEVTV
;
A
#
# COMPACT_ATOMS: atom_id res chain seq x y z
N ARG A 1 2.44 4.18 -10.88
CA ARG A 1 1.83 2.95 -10.36
C ARG A 1 1.14 2.16 -11.46
N SER A 2 0.99 0.87 -11.26
CA SER A 2 0.09 0.04 -12.07
C SER A 2 -1.34 0.11 -11.52
N GLU A 3 -2.35 0.02 -12.39
CA GLU A 3 -3.76 -0.07 -12.00
C GLU A 3 -4.08 -1.45 -11.41
N TYR A 4 -3.43 -2.49 -11.93
CA TYR A 4 -3.62 -3.88 -11.51
C TYR A 4 -2.33 -4.43 -10.92
N CYS A 5 -2.42 -5.31 -9.92
CA CYS A 5 -1.25 -5.97 -9.34
C CYS A 5 -0.93 -7.31 -10.02
N ALA A 6 -1.88 -7.91 -10.73
CA ALA A 6 -1.74 -9.23 -11.34
C ALA A 6 -2.52 -9.35 -12.65
N GLU A 7 -1.98 -10.18 -13.54
CA GLU A 7 -2.64 -10.72 -14.74
C GLU A 7 -2.37 -12.23 -14.80
N GLU A 8 -2.91 -12.92 -15.81
CA GLU A 8 -2.67 -14.35 -15.95
C GLU A 8 -1.17 -14.64 -16.13
N GLY A 9 -0.60 -15.38 -15.19
CA GLY A 9 0.82 -15.71 -15.17
C GLY A 9 1.78 -14.55 -14.77
N LEU A 10 1.26 -13.40 -14.33
CA LEU A 10 2.04 -12.24 -13.94
C LEU A 10 1.59 -11.70 -12.59
N LEU A 11 2.54 -11.41 -11.70
CA LEU A 11 2.33 -10.71 -10.44
C LEU A 11 3.36 -9.57 -10.30
N LEU A 12 2.89 -8.36 -10.00
CA LEU A 12 3.75 -7.19 -9.82
C LEU A 12 4.17 -7.06 -8.35
N VAL A 13 5.43 -6.69 -8.15
CA VAL A 13 6.03 -6.48 -6.82
C VAL A 13 6.80 -5.16 -6.78
N GLY A 14 6.97 -4.60 -5.58
CA GLY A 14 7.75 -3.39 -5.36
C GLY A 14 7.32 -2.22 -6.27
N ASP A 15 8.30 -1.52 -6.80
CA ASP A 15 8.09 -0.32 -7.64
C ASP A 15 7.35 -0.62 -8.95
N ALA A 16 7.38 -1.87 -9.42
CA ALA A 16 6.60 -2.27 -10.60
C ALA A 16 5.09 -2.17 -10.35
N PHE A 17 4.65 -2.40 -9.12
CA PHE A 17 3.26 -2.19 -8.71
C PHE A 17 3.00 -0.73 -8.37
N GLY A 18 3.82 -0.12 -7.49
CA GLY A 18 3.61 1.26 -7.08
C GLY A 18 4.87 1.91 -6.53
N PHE A 19 5.24 3.04 -7.12
CA PHE A 19 6.34 3.87 -6.64
C PHE A 19 5.81 5.02 -5.80
N LEU A 20 6.44 5.28 -4.67
CA LEU A 20 6.18 6.41 -3.78
C LEU A 20 7.37 7.34 -3.73
N ASP A 21 7.11 8.61 -3.43
CA ASP A 21 8.16 9.58 -3.16
C ASP A 21 9.08 9.07 -2.01
N PRO A 22 10.41 9.11 -2.17
CA PRO A 22 11.36 8.48 -1.25
C PRO A 22 11.57 9.25 0.07
N VAL A 23 10.74 10.23 0.42
CA VAL A 23 10.91 11.09 1.61
C VAL A 23 11.12 10.29 2.90
N PHE A 24 10.45 9.15 3.06
CA PHE A 24 10.61 8.26 4.22
C PHE A 24 11.44 7.02 3.94
N SER A 25 12.03 6.89 2.73
CA SER A 25 12.82 5.72 2.31
C SER A 25 12.06 4.38 2.43
N SER A 26 10.73 4.40 2.34
CA SER A 26 9.85 3.23 2.53
C SER A 26 9.83 2.26 1.34
N GLY A 27 10.28 2.68 0.15
CA GLY A 27 10.22 1.88 -1.06
C GLY A 27 10.92 0.52 -0.95
N LEU A 28 12.11 0.47 -0.34
CA LEU A 28 12.84 -0.79 -0.13
C LEU A 28 12.05 -1.75 0.77
N LEU A 29 11.44 -1.25 1.85
CA LEU A 29 10.65 -2.07 2.75
C LEU A 29 9.40 -2.64 2.06
N LEU A 30 8.69 -1.81 1.31
CA LEU A 30 7.53 -2.24 0.53
C LEU A 30 7.93 -3.26 -0.54
N ALA A 31 9.07 -3.07 -1.20
CA ALA A 31 9.59 -4.02 -2.18
C ALA A 31 9.92 -5.39 -1.55
N LEU A 32 10.59 -5.41 -0.39
CA LEU A 32 10.91 -6.64 0.32
C LEU A 32 9.64 -7.35 0.83
N LYS A 33 8.71 -6.63 1.45
CA LYS A 33 7.43 -7.19 1.91
C LYS A 33 6.62 -7.76 0.76
N SER A 34 6.48 -7.00 -0.33
CA SER A 34 5.75 -7.48 -1.51
C SER A 34 6.39 -8.72 -2.12
N GLY A 35 7.72 -8.80 -2.16
CA GLY A 35 8.44 -9.97 -2.66
C GLY A 35 8.17 -11.23 -1.84
N VAL A 36 8.22 -11.15 -0.50
CA VAL A 36 7.91 -12.28 0.38
C VAL A 36 6.45 -12.72 0.22
N MET A 37 5.51 -11.77 0.29
CA MET A 37 4.09 -12.07 0.13
C MET A 37 3.77 -12.63 -1.26
N ALA A 38 4.41 -12.10 -2.30
CA ALA A 38 4.25 -12.61 -3.66
C ALA A 38 4.73 -14.06 -3.78
N ALA A 39 5.89 -14.40 -3.19
CA ALA A 39 6.41 -15.75 -3.22
C ALA A 39 5.45 -16.75 -2.56
N GLU A 40 4.87 -16.43 -1.40
CA GLU A 40 3.89 -17.28 -0.72
C GLU A 40 2.60 -17.47 -1.55
N ASN A 41 2.14 -16.39 -2.19
CA ASN A 41 0.93 -16.45 -3.01
C ASN A 41 1.16 -17.22 -4.32
N VAL A 42 2.34 -17.05 -4.94
CA VAL A 42 2.72 -17.80 -6.16
C VAL A 42 2.90 -19.29 -5.85
N ASP A 43 3.57 -19.65 -4.76
CA ASP A 43 3.74 -21.04 -4.33
C ASP A 43 2.37 -21.74 -4.16
N ARG A 44 1.45 -21.07 -3.48
CA ARG A 44 0.07 -21.57 -3.32
C ARG A 44 -0.64 -21.70 -4.68
N ALA A 45 -0.59 -20.68 -5.52
CA ALA A 45 -1.24 -20.69 -6.83
C ALA A 45 -0.73 -21.81 -7.74
N LEU A 46 0.58 -22.10 -7.71
CA LEU A 46 1.21 -23.20 -8.44
C LEU A 46 0.77 -24.55 -7.87
N SER A 47 0.74 -24.69 -6.54
CA SER A 47 0.32 -25.93 -5.88
C SER A 47 -1.14 -26.28 -6.16
N GLU A 48 -2.01 -25.25 -6.26
CA GLU A 48 -3.43 -25.39 -6.56
C GLU A 48 -3.74 -25.47 -8.06
N GLY A 49 -2.75 -25.22 -8.92
CA GLY A 49 -2.93 -25.13 -10.39
C GLY A 49 -3.84 -23.99 -10.81
N ASN A 50 -3.93 -22.91 -10.00
CA ASN A 50 -4.79 -21.76 -10.24
C ASN A 50 -3.95 -20.48 -10.38
N LEU A 51 -3.69 -20.09 -11.63
CA LEU A 51 -2.89 -18.89 -11.95
C LEU A 51 -3.74 -17.68 -12.35
N LYS A 52 -5.05 -17.74 -12.10
CA LYS A 52 -5.96 -16.64 -12.43
C LYS A 52 -5.65 -15.41 -11.55
N PRO A 53 -5.80 -14.19 -12.09
CA PRO A 53 -5.56 -12.95 -11.35
C PRO A 53 -6.33 -12.86 -10.03
N SER A 54 -7.54 -13.41 -9.96
CA SER A 54 -8.37 -13.42 -8.75
C SER A 54 -7.74 -14.16 -7.56
N GLN A 55 -6.79 -15.07 -7.81
CA GLN A 55 -6.05 -15.78 -6.76
C GLN A 55 -5.17 -14.83 -5.92
N PHE A 56 -4.78 -13.70 -6.50
CA PHE A 56 -3.89 -12.73 -5.89
C PHE A 56 -4.62 -11.53 -5.24
N GLY A 57 -5.96 -11.60 -5.10
CA GLY A 57 -6.75 -10.51 -4.54
C GLY A 57 -6.31 -10.11 -3.14
N ALA A 58 -6.12 -11.08 -2.23
CA ALA A 58 -5.67 -10.79 -0.87
C ALA A 58 -4.28 -10.14 -0.82
N TYR A 59 -3.35 -10.53 -1.71
CA TYR A 59 -2.07 -9.86 -1.88
C TYR A 59 -2.25 -8.41 -2.33
N ALA A 60 -3.12 -8.20 -3.33
CA ALA A 60 -3.41 -6.87 -3.85
C ALA A 60 -3.95 -5.94 -2.76
N ASP A 61 -4.94 -6.39 -2.00
CA ASP A 61 -5.58 -5.60 -0.95
C ASP A 61 -4.57 -5.11 0.09
N VAL A 62 -3.70 -5.99 0.58
CA VAL A 62 -2.66 -5.63 1.56
C VAL A 62 -1.66 -4.64 0.96
N MET A 63 -1.21 -4.86 -0.27
CA MET A 63 -0.23 -3.97 -0.91
C MET A 63 -0.83 -2.60 -1.25
N ILE A 64 -2.08 -2.56 -1.69
CA ILE A 64 -2.83 -1.31 -1.93
C ILE A 64 -2.94 -0.53 -0.61
N GLN A 65 -3.40 -1.17 0.45
CA GLN A 65 -3.56 -0.53 1.75
C GLN A 65 -2.24 0.04 2.27
N GLY A 66 -1.15 -0.75 2.21
CA GLY A 66 0.17 -0.30 2.65
C GLY A 66 0.69 0.88 1.83
N THR A 67 0.53 0.83 0.50
CA THR A 67 0.93 1.91 -0.40
C THR A 67 0.11 3.18 -0.15
N GLU A 68 -1.22 3.07 0.01
CA GLU A 68 -2.10 4.22 0.28
C GLU A 68 -1.82 4.85 1.65
N ASN A 69 -1.53 4.05 2.68
CA ASN A 69 -1.13 4.56 3.98
C ASN A 69 0.14 5.41 3.88
N MET A 70 1.18 4.89 3.22
CA MET A 70 2.41 5.65 2.98
C MET A 70 2.16 6.90 2.12
N ARG A 71 1.32 6.81 1.09
CA ARG A 71 0.98 7.95 0.25
C ARG A 71 0.28 9.06 1.04
N LYS A 72 -0.68 8.72 1.89
CA LYS A 72 -1.35 9.68 2.78
C LYS A 72 -0.34 10.41 3.67
N LEU A 73 0.62 9.67 4.23
CA LEU A 73 1.65 10.25 5.11
C LEU A 73 2.61 11.18 4.35
N VAL A 74 3.02 10.81 3.12
CA VAL A 74 3.83 11.66 2.24
C VAL A 74 3.10 12.97 1.91
N TYR A 75 1.83 12.91 1.57
CA TYR A 75 1.04 14.10 1.28
C TYR A 75 0.88 15.01 2.52
N ALA A 76 0.62 14.44 3.69
CA ALA A 76 0.59 15.19 4.92
C ALA A 76 1.93 15.89 5.19
N PHE A 77 3.05 15.17 5.05
CA PHE A 77 4.39 15.70 5.28
C PHE A 77 4.75 16.90 4.39
N TYR A 78 4.31 16.90 3.13
CA TYR A 78 4.54 18.02 2.23
C TYR A 78 3.59 19.21 2.44
N ASN A 79 2.57 19.06 3.29
CA ASN A 79 1.69 20.18 3.61
C ASN A 79 2.39 21.10 4.64
N PRO A 80 2.52 22.41 4.35
CA PRO A 80 3.21 23.35 5.25
C PRO A 80 2.51 23.55 6.61
N ASP A 81 1.22 23.23 6.69
CA ASP A 81 0.44 23.36 7.92
C ASP A 81 0.51 22.10 8.80
N PHE A 82 1.17 21.03 8.32
CA PHE A 82 1.31 19.77 9.04
C PHE A 82 2.67 19.66 9.76
N SER A 83 2.62 19.22 11.00
CA SER A 83 3.81 18.88 11.80
C SER A 83 3.57 17.61 12.60
N PHE A 84 4.49 16.65 12.51
CA PHE A 84 4.47 15.47 13.37
C PHE A 84 4.54 15.82 14.86
N LYS A 85 5.26 16.90 15.20
CA LYS A 85 5.35 17.39 16.57
C LYS A 85 3.98 17.82 17.06
N ASP A 86 3.30 18.69 16.30
CA ASP A 86 2.00 19.22 16.71
C ASP A 86 0.93 18.11 16.77
N LEU A 87 0.99 17.16 15.83
CA LEU A 87 0.14 15.97 15.85
C LEU A 87 0.34 15.17 17.14
N THR A 88 1.59 14.85 17.51
CA THR A 88 1.87 14.03 18.70
C THR A 88 1.70 14.79 20.02
N GLU A 89 1.83 16.10 20.03
CA GLU A 89 1.48 16.94 21.19
C GLU A 89 -0.04 16.98 21.42
N LYS A 90 -0.82 17.09 20.36
CA LYS A 90 -2.31 17.08 20.42
C LYS A 90 -2.87 15.67 20.67
N HIS A 91 -2.24 14.66 20.09
CA HIS A 91 -2.66 13.25 20.13
C HIS A 91 -1.50 12.33 20.54
N PRO A 92 -1.07 12.35 21.83
CA PRO A 92 0.08 11.56 22.29
C PRO A 92 -0.11 10.04 22.12
N ASP A 93 -1.33 9.57 22.16
CA ASP A 93 -1.72 8.17 21.97
C ASP A 93 -1.49 7.67 20.53
N LEU A 94 -1.33 8.56 19.56
CA LEU A 94 -1.06 8.22 18.15
C LEU A 94 0.44 8.17 17.79
N ALA A 95 1.34 8.47 18.71
CA ALA A 95 2.79 8.42 18.43
C ALA A 95 3.24 7.02 17.98
N GLY A 96 2.64 5.96 18.55
CA GLY A 96 2.84 4.58 18.12
C GLY A 96 2.36 4.34 16.69
N ASP A 97 1.18 4.84 16.35
CA ASP A 97 0.59 4.68 15.01
C ASP A 97 1.44 5.38 13.93
N VAL A 98 1.98 6.56 14.24
CA VAL A 98 2.93 7.26 13.36
C VAL A 98 4.17 6.41 13.12
N THR A 99 4.74 5.85 14.18
CA THR A 99 5.94 4.99 14.11
C THR A 99 5.66 3.72 13.30
N ASP A 100 4.54 3.05 13.55
CA ASP A 100 4.16 1.82 12.86
C ASP A 100 3.90 2.09 11.37
N CYS A 101 3.24 3.20 11.04
CA CYS A 101 3.02 3.60 9.66
C CYS A 101 4.36 3.89 8.95
N LEU A 102 5.27 4.65 9.57
CA LEU A 102 6.60 4.94 9.03
C LEU A 102 7.45 3.67 8.89
N SER A 103 7.28 2.71 9.79
CA SER A 103 7.91 1.39 9.73
C SER A 103 7.28 0.46 8.68
N GLY A 104 6.25 0.93 7.94
CA GLY A 104 5.61 0.20 6.86
C GLY A 104 4.80 -1.00 7.35
N ASP A 105 4.09 -0.89 8.47
CA ASP A 105 3.10 -1.90 8.83
C ASP A 105 1.91 -1.83 7.87
N VAL A 106 1.90 -2.74 6.90
CA VAL A 106 0.87 -2.79 5.85
C VAL A 106 -0.44 -3.44 6.32
N ASN A 107 -0.44 -4.05 7.51
CA ASN A 107 -1.60 -4.78 8.02
C ASN A 107 -2.41 -3.99 9.07
N LYS A 108 -1.84 -2.90 9.59
CA LYS A 108 -2.47 -2.12 10.65
C LYS A 108 -3.51 -1.15 10.09
N ASP A 109 -4.63 -1.04 10.79
CA ASP A 109 -5.62 0.02 10.55
C ASP A 109 -5.13 1.35 11.17
N PHE A 110 -4.98 2.35 10.33
CA PHE A 110 -4.57 3.70 10.70
C PHE A 110 -5.71 4.72 10.60
N SER A 111 -6.97 4.30 10.60
CA SER A 111 -8.13 5.20 10.43
C SER A 111 -8.12 6.34 11.44
N ARG A 112 -7.81 6.06 12.71
CA ARG A 112 -7.69 7.08 13.77
C ARG A 112 -6.57 8.09 13.50
N LEU A 113 -5.44 7.62 12.95
CA LEU A 113 -4.33 8.50 12.57
C LEU A 113 -4.75 9.43 11.44
N TRP A 114 -5.45 8.91 10.42
CA TRP A 114 -5.92 9.73 9.31
C TRP A 114 -6.97 10.76 9.73
N ASP A 115 -7.85 10.40 10.64
CA ASP A 115 -8.84 11.35 11.19
C ASP A 115 -8.14 12.49 11.93
N ALA A 116 -7.14 12.19 12.75
CA ALA A 116 -6.37 13.21 13.46
C ALA A 116 -5.53 14.09 12.51
N ILE A 117 -4.94 13.53 11.45
CA ILE A 117 -4.15 14.31 10.48
C ILE A 117 -5.05 15.27 9.70
N ARG A 118 -6.30 14.92 9.40
CA ARG A 118 -7.24 15.82 8.69
C ARG A 118 -7.52 17.13 9.43
N ASP A 119 -7.31 17.18 10.75
CA ASP A 119 -7.39 18.44 11.52
C ASP A 119 -6.27 19.43 11.16
N PHE A 120 -5.17 18.95 10.58
CA PHE A 120 -3.98 19.75 10.25
C PHE A 120 -3.81 19.92 8.73
N ALA A 121 -4.08 18.87 7.97
CA ALA A 121 -3.83 18.86 6.53
C ALA A 121 -4.87 18.03 5.77
N PRO A 122 -5.28 18.44 4.56
CA PRO A 122 -6.10 17.61 3.70
C PRO A 122 -5.32 16.35 3.29
N LEU A 123 -5.99 15.20 3.35
CA LEU A 123 -5.45 13.95 2.81
C LEU A 123 -5.92 13.74 1.37
N PRO A 124 -5.12 13.10 0.53
CA PRO A 124 -5.50 12.79 -0.82
C PRO A 124 -6.64 11.77 -0.85
N GLU A 125 -7.51 11.87 -1.86
CA GLU A 125 -8.47 10.82 -2.16
C GLU A 125 -7.75 9.51 -2.50
N GLU A 126 -8.37 8.38 -2.18
CA GLU A 126 -7.82 7.08 -2.54
C GLU A 126 -7.79 6.92 -4.06
N LEU A 127 -6.70 6.36 -4.54
CA LEU A 127 -6.56 6.10 -5.97
C LEU A 127 -7.43 4.91 -6.36
N PRO A 128 -8.08 4.95 -7.54
CA PRO A 128 -8.77 3.78 -8.03
C PRO A 128 -7.72 2.70 -8.39
N TYR A 129 -7.72 1.63 -7.64
CA TYR A 129 -7.01 0.41 -7.98
C TYR A 129 -8.02 -0.56 -8.60
N GLY A 130 -7.69 -1.11 -9.76
CA GLY A 130 -8.52 -2.12 -10.39
C GLY A 130 -8.48 -3.42 -9.58
N VAL A 131 -9.59 -4.12 -9.51
CA VAL A 131 -9.54 -5.57 -9.30
C VAL A 131 -8.73 -6.19 -10.43
N PRO A 132 -8.03 -7.33 -10.23
CA PRO A 132 -7.31 -8.01 -11.29
C PRO A 132 -8.18 -8.06 -12.55
N GLY A 133 -7.64 -7.54 -13.66
CA GLY A 133 -8.41 -7.40 -14.89
C GLY A 133 -9.02 -8.71 -15.36
N PRO A 134 -10.11 -8.68 -16.13
CA PRO A 134 -10.60 -9.88 -16.80
C PRO A 134 -9.46 -10.42 -17.66
N ALA A 135 -9.25 -11.75 -17.60
CA ALA A 135 -8.29 -12.40 -18.47
C ALA A 135 -8.49 -11.87 -19.90
N ALA A 136 -7.45 -11.30 -20.49
CA ALA A 136 -7.54 -10.83 -21.85
C ALA A 136 -7.97 -12.04 -22.70
N GLU A 137 -9.12 -11.92 -23.39
CA GLU A 137 -9.48 -12.91 -24.41
C GLU A 137 -8.40 -12.83 -25.48
N VAL A 138 -7.47 -13.77 -25.43
CA VAL A 138 -6.50 -13.95 -26.50
C VAL A 138 -7.29 -14.47 -27.70
N THR A 139 -7.69 -13.55 -28.54
CA THR A 139 -8.20 -13.91 -29.87
C THR A 139 -7.02 -14.44 -30.68
N VAL A 140 -6.96 -15.76 -30.84
CA VAL A 140 -5.98 -16.45 -31.70
C VAL A 140 -6.41 -16.26 -33.17
#